data_699f357f2edae3cc06c7df090a9c25b2
#
_entry.id   699f357f2edae3cc06c7df090a9c25b2
#
_cell.length_a   1.000
_cell.length_b   1.000
_cell.length_c   1.000
_cell.angle_alpha   90.00
_cell.angle_beta   90.00
_cell.angle_gamma   90.00
#
_symmetry.space_group_name_H-M   'P 1'
#
loop_
_entity.id
_entity.type
_entity.pdbx_description
1 polymer ?
#
loop_
_entity_poly.entity_id
_entity_poly.type
_entity_poly.pdbx_seq_one_letter_code
_entity_poly.pdbx_strand_id
1 'polypeptide(L)'
;MRKLTDRAAYDPQRMRARKIEAKIIEKMPSGMWLSCTAVSRLIRSPDDRKIRARLDRLVRDGKLECQREQGSRGAVYLFLKRS
;
A
#
# COMPACT_ATOMS: atom_id res chain seq x y z
N MET A 1 7.52 20.33 -26.67
CA MET A 1 7.90 18.93 -26.46
C MET A 1 8.12 18.60 -25.00
N ARG A 2 9.00 19.35 -24.34
CA ARG A 2 9.27 19.13 -22.92
C ARG A 2 8.04 19.27 -22.05
N LYS A 3 7.17 20.19 -22.40
CA LYS A 3 5.97 20.45 -21.61
C LYS A 3 5.07 19.23 -21.53
N LEU A 4 5.00 18.47 -22.61
CA LEU A 4 4.23 17.23 -22.62
C LEU A 4 4.87 16.19 -21.72
N THR A 5 6.18 16.09 -21.75
CA THR A 5 6.93 15.18 -20.88
C THR A 5 6.75 15.57 -19.42
N ASP A 6 6.84 16.86 -19.13
CA ASP A 6 6.64 17.37 -17.78
C ASP A 6 5.24 17.08 -17.26
N ARG A 7 4.23 17.23 -18.11
CA ARG A 7 2.86 16.88 -17.73
C ARG A 7 2.70 15.40 -17.45
N ALA A 8 3.34 14.58 -18.27
CA ALA A 8 3.31 13.13 -18.05
C ALA A 8 4.01 12.76 -16.76
N ALA A 9 5.07 13.48 -16.43
CA ALA A 9 5.79 13.26 -15.17
C ALA A 9 5.03 13.75 -13.96
N TYR A 10 4.22 14.78 -14.10
CA TYR A 10 3.43 15.34 -13.02
C TYR A 10 1.99 14.87 -13.15
N ASP A 11 1.66 13.83 -12.42
CA ASP A 11 0.31 13.29 -12.34
C ASP A 11 -0.16 13.41 -10.88
N PRO A 12 -1.18 14.23 -10.61
CA PRO A 12 -1.68 14.39 -9.24
C PRO A 12 -2.12 13.08 -8.59
N GLN A 13 -2.68 12.16 -9.38
CA GLN A 13 -3.10 10.87 -8.85
C GLN A 13 -1.89 10.02 -8.45
N ARG A 14 -0.84 10.03 -9.25
CA ARG A 14 0.40 9.34 -8.91
C ARG A 14 1.05 9.92 -7.67
N MET A 15 1.04 11.24 -7.56
CA MET A 15 1.59 11.91 -6.39
C MET A 15 0.85 11.51 -5.12
N ARG A 16 -0.47 11.47 -5.19
CA ARG A 16 -1.29 11.02 -4.06
C ARG A 16 -1.01 9.57 -3.72
N ALA A 17 -0.92 8.72 -4.73
CA ALA A 17 -0.63 7.31 -4.54
C ALA A 17 0.72 7.11 -3.86
N ARG A 18 1.74 7.83 -4.31
CA ARG A 18 3.08 7.77 -3.70
C ARG A 18 3.08 8.24 -2.26
N LYS A 19 2.33 9.29 -1.95
CA LYS A 19 2.20 9.78 -0.58
C LYS A 19 1.54 8.75 0.31
N ILE A 20 0.50 8.09 -0.17
CA ILE A 20 -0.17 7.04 0.57
C ILE A 20 0.78 5.87 0.78
N GLU A 21 1.51 5.44 -0.25
CA GLU A 21 2.47 4.35 -0.16
C GLU A 21 3.58 4.67 0.82
N ALA A 22 4.12 5.88 0.78
CA ALA A 22 5.14 6.32 1.71
C ALA A 22 4.62 6.33 3.15
N LYS A 23 3.40 6.78 3.34
CA LYS A 23 2.76 6.80 4.66
C LYS A 23 2.56 5.40 5.19
N ILE A 24 2.16 4.45 4.33
CA ILE A 24 2.01 3.05 4.72
C ILE A 24 3.35 2.51 5.23
N ILE A 25 4.41 2.70 4.46
CA ILE A 25 5.73 2.22 4.84
C ILE A 25 6.20 2.86 6.15
N GLU A 26 5.96 4.16 6.29
CA GLU A 26 6.36 4.89 7.49
C GLU A 26 5.62 4.40 8.73
N LYS A 27 4.31 4.16 8.61
CA LYS A 27 3.48 3.82 9.76
C LYS A 27 3.47 2.34 10.11
N MET A 28 3.77 1.46 9.16
CA MET A 28 3.79 0.03 9.44
C MET A 28 4.97 -0.34 10.32
N PRO A 29 4.74 -1.08 11.41
CA PRO A 29 5.84 -1.60 12.21
C PRO A 29 6.57 -2.71 11.44
N SER A 30 7.89 -2.79 11.61
CA SER A 30 8.69 -3.85 11.01
C SER A 30 8.46 -5.17 11.72
N GLY A 31 8.45 -6.27 10.96
CA GLY A 31 8.36 -7.60 11.54
C GLY A 31 6.97 -8.00 12.02
N MET A 32 5.95 -7.26 11.68
CA MET A 32 4.58 -7.57 12.08
C MET A 32 3.69 -7.71 10.84
N TRP A 33 2.97 -8.82 10.77
CA TRP A 33 2.01 -9.06 9.71
C TRP A 33 0.71 -8.32 10.01
N LEU A 34 0.25 -7.53 9.06
CA LEU A 34 -0.95 -6.72 9.20
C LEU A 34 -1.92 -6.94 8.04
N SER A 35 -3.21 -7.00 8.36
CA SER A 35 -4.24 -7.05 7.33
C SER A 35 -4.43 -5.68 6.68
N CYS A 36 -5.09 -5.67 5.53
CA CYS A 36 -5.43 -4.41 4.85
C CYS A 36 -6.23 -3.48 5.77
N THR A 37 -7.19 -4.02 6.50
CA THR A 37 -8.00 -3.24 7.44
C THR A 37 -7.12 -2.62 8.53
N ALA A 38 -6.18 -3.40 9.07
CA ALA A 38 -5.27 -2.89 10.09
C ALA A 38 -4.40 -1.76 9.55
N VAL A 39 -3.89 -1.89 8.33
CA VAL A 39 -3.10 -0.84 7.70
C VAL A 39 -3.94 0.41 7.46
N SER A 40 -5.18 0.24 6.99
CA SER A 40 -6.10 1.36 6.79
C SER A 40 -6.29 2.16 8.06
N ARG A 41 -6.45 1.47 9.18
CA ARG A 41 -6.61 2.11 10.49
C ARG A 41 -5.36 2.86 10.90
N LEU A 42 -4.19 2.29 10.64
CA LEU A 42 -2.92 2.94 10.99
C LEU A 42 -2.76 4.29 10.29
N ILE A 43 -3.14 4.36 9.02
CA ILE A 43 -3.02 5.59 8.26
C ILE A 43 -4.30 6.41 8.24
N ARG A 44 -5.31 5.94 8.97
CA ARG A 44 -6.61 6.61 9.10
C ARG A 44 -7.29 6.85 7.77
N SER A 45 -7.24 5.85 6.90
CA SER A 45 -7.91 5.93 5.61
C SER A 45 -9.32 5.35 5.71
N PRO A 46 -10.31 6.03 5.17
CA PRO A 46 -11.68 5.50 5.16
C PRO A 46 -11.95 4.48 4.06
N ASP A 47 -11.03 4.33 3.12
CA ASP A 47 -11.26 3.50 1.94
C ASP A 47 -10.27 2.33 1.88
N ASP A 48 -10.71 1.17 2.36
CA ASP A 48 -9.89 -0.04 2.38
C ASP A 48 -9.50 -0.52 0.98
N ARG A 49 -10.36 -0.29 -0.01
CA ARG A 49 -10.08 -0.73 -1.38
C ARG A 49 -8.89 0.01 -1.97
N LYS A 50 -8.82 1.31 -1.73
CA LYS A 50 -7.67 2.11 -2.18
C LYS A 50 -6.40 1.66 -1.49
N ILE A 51 -6.49 1.38 -0.20
CA ILE A 51 -5.33 0.91 0.55
C ILE A 51 -4.88 -0.45 0.03
N ARG A 52 -5.81 -1.35 -0.26
CA ARG A 52 -5.46 -2.66 -0.81
C ARG A 52 -4.69 -2.53 -2.13
N ALA A 53 -5.14 -1.63 -3.01
CA ALA A 53 -4.45 -1.39 -4.27
C ALA A 53 -3.01 -0.88 -4.05
N ARG A 54 -2.84 0.01 -3.06
CA ARG A 54 -1.50 0.52 -2.73
C ARG A 54 -0.61 -0.57 -2.13
N LEU A 55 -1.17 -1.42 -1.28
CA LEU A 55 -0.43 -2.54 -0.70
C LEU A 55 0.03 -3.52 -1.76
N ASP A 56 -0.85 -3.87 -2.71
CA ASP A 56 -0.51 -4.77 -3.80
C ASP A 56 0.64 -4.21 -4.62
N ARG A 57 0.65 -2.92 -4.87
CA ARG A 57 1.72 -2.28 -5.61
C ARG A 57 3.04 -2.31 -4.83
N LEU A 58 2.99 -2.07 -3.53
CA LEU A 58 4.18 -2.13 -2.68
C LEU A 58 4.76 -3.55 -2.66
N VAL A 59 3.91 -4.56 -2.69
CA VAL A 59 4.37 -5.95 -2.81
C VAL A 59 5.08 -6.18 -4.15
N ARG A 60 4.52 -5.68 -5.24
CA ARG A 60 5.17 -5.78 -6.56
C ARG A 60 6.52 -5.08 -6.59
N ASP A 61 6.61 -3.95 -5.90
CA ASP A 61 7.85 -3.17 -5.85
C ASP A 61 8.87 -3.79 -4.88
N GLY A 62 8.51 -4.85 -4.19
CA GLY A 62 9.41 -5.54 -3.26
C GLY A 62 9.57 -4.84 -1.92
N LYS A 63 8.72 -3.89 -1.60
CA LYS A 63 8.80 -3.15 -0.33
C LYS A 63 8.02 -3.83 0.78
N LEU A 64 7.05 -4.65 0.43
CA LEU A 64 6.25 -5.43 1.37
C LEU A 64 6.24 -6.89 0.94
N GLU A 65 6.05 -7.77 1.92
CA GLU A 65 5.75 -9.17 1.67
C GLU A 65 4.25 -9.38 1.89
N CYS A 66 3.69 -10.34 1.16
CA CYS A 66 2.28 -10.68 1.27
C CYS A 66 2.15 -12.16 1.56
N GLN A 67 1.30 -12.50 2.54
CA GLN A 67 1.00 -13.87 2.88
C GLN A 67 -0.51 -14.06 2.89
N ARG A 68 -0.95 -15.18 2.31
CA ARG A 68 -2.35 -15.55 2.34
C ARG A 68 -2.58 -16.55 3.46
N GLU A 69 -3.52 -16.24 4.35
CA GLU A 69 -3.95 -17.15 5.38
C GLU A 69 -5.38 -17.61 5.12
N GLN A 70 -5.62 -18.91 5.32
CA GLN A 70 -6.96 -19.48 5.21
C GLN A 70 -7.65 -19.33 6.55
N GLY A 71 -8.69 -18.50 6.57
CA GLY A 71 -9.50 -18.30 7.76
C GLY A 71 -10.83 -19.04 7.65
N SER A 72 -11.61 -19.01 8.75
CA SER A 72 -12.93 -19.62 8.79
C SER A 72 -13.94 -18.95 7.85
N ARG A 73 -13.70 -17.69 7.50
CA ARG A 73 -14.57 -16.92 6.60
C ARG A 73 -13.96 -16.70 5.22
N GLY A 74 -12.91 -17.44 4.88
CA GLY A 74 -12.22 -17.31 3.61
C GLY A 74 -10.77 -16.88 3.79
N ALA A 75 -10.13 -16.53 2.67
CA ALA A 75 -8.72 -16.17 2.68
C ALA A 75 -8.53 -14.73 3.18
N VAL A 76 -7.52 -14.55 4.00
CA VAL A 76 -7.10 -13.24 4.49
C VAL A 76 -5.67 -12.99 4.02
N TYR A 77 -5.41 -11.80 3.49
CA TYR A 77 -4.07 -11.41 3.07
C TYR A 77 -3.43 -10.55 4.13
N LEU A 78 -2.21 -10.91 4.50
CA LEU A 78 -1.42 -10.17 5.47
C LEU A 78 -0.20 -9.57 4.79
N PHE A 79 0.23 -8.43 5.27
CA PHE A 79 1.35 -7.69 4.69
C PHE A 79 2.40 -7.44 5.76
N LEU A 80 3.65 -7.62 5.37
CA LEU A 80 4.81 -7.43 6.24
C LEU A 80 5.73 -6.41 5.61
N LYS A 81 6.17 -5.44 6.41
CA LYS A 81 7.14 -4.46 5.96
C LYS A 81 8.52 -5.10 5.87
N ARG A 82 9.14 -5.00 4.71
CA ARG A 82 10.52 -5.41 4.52
C ARG A 82 11.44 -4.31 5.02
N SER A 83 12.37 -4.69 5.81
CA SER A 83 13.34 -3.75 6.38
C SER A 83 14.56 -3.58 5.51
#